data_205eabdf996229e8f500986bfcdc4020
#
_entry.id   205eabdf996229e8f500986bfcdc4020
#
_cell.length_a   1.000
_cell.length_b   1.000
_cell.length_c   1.000
_cell.angle_alpha   90.00
_cell.angle_beta   90.00
_cell.angle_gamma   90.00
#
_symmetry.space_group_name_H-M   'P 1'
#
loop_
_entity.id
_entity.type
_entity.pdbx_description
1 polymer ?
#
loop_
_entity_poly.entity_id
_entity_poly.type
_entity_poly.pdbx_seq_one_letter_code
_entity_poly.pdbx_strand_id
1 'polypeptide(L)'
;MCIRDRGCCDIRICGKSSRFGVPIKRLGLTMAAKELEVLLKVTNYTTAMEILFEGRVFGADEAFQKRLVNRVVNDKDVEKEVYKSAELICEGAPKVARWHKQFARNILKNGKVTEKINNLGYKCYDTQDFKIGYQSFLNKTKPKFKNK
;
A
#
# COMPACT_ATOMS: atom_id res chain seq x y z
N MET A 1 -14.29 11.47 4.56
CA MET A 1 -12.92 10.91 4.80
C MET A 1 -11.98 11.47 3.74
N CYS A 2 -10.84 12.02 4.14
CA CYS A 2 -9.89 12.60 3.18
C CYS A 2 -9.13 11.48 2.47
N ILE A 3 -9.36 11.29 1.15
CA ILE A 3 -8.64 10.33 0.31
C ILE A 3 -7.12 10.65 0.27
N ARG A 4 -6.76 11.92 0.43
CA ARG A 4 -5.39 12.43 0.37
C ARG A 4 -4.42 11.72 1.30
N ASP A 5 -4.69 11.72 2.59
CA ASP A 5 -3.75 11.21 3.60
C ASP A 5 -3.66 9.69 3.56
N ARG A 6 -4.79 9.02 3.38
CA ARG A 6 -4.87 7.56 3.34
C ARG A 6 -4.45 6.95 2.02
N GLY A 7 -4.55 7.70 0.93
CA GLY A 7 -4.01 7.30 -0.38
C GLY A 7 -2.48 7.14 -0.37
N CYS A 8 -1.77 7.79 0.57
CA CYS A 8 -0.33 7.65 0.73
C CYS A 8 0.10 6.37 1.47
N CYS A 9 -0.84 5.65 2.10
CA CYS A 9 -0.56 4.39 2.78
C CYS A 9 -0.43 3.23 1.80
N ASP A 10 0.47 2.29 2.07
CA ASP A 10 0.70 1.12 1.22
C ASP A 10 -0.44 0.10 1.33
N ILE A 11 -1.00 -0.08 2.53
CA ILE A 11 -2.12 -0.98 2.81
C ILE A 11 -3.24 -0.18 3.47
N ARG A 12 -4.47 -0.39 3.01
CA ARG A 12 -5.67 0.31 3.50
C ARG A 12 -6.75 -0.71 3.84
N ILE A 13 -7.21 -0.67 5.08
CA ILE A 13 -8.26 -1.53 5.63
C ILE A 13 -9.36 -0.62 6.15
N CYS A 14 -10.61 -0.91 5.86
CA CYS A 14 -11.74 -0.11 6.35
C CYS A 14 -12.88 -0.95 6.88
N GLY A 15 -13.76 -0.33 7.64
CA GLY A 15 -15.01 -0.91 8.09
C GLY A 15 -16.12 -0.79 7.05
N LYS A 16 -17.16 -1.62 7.17
CA LYS A 16 -18.33 -1.62 6.27
C LYS A 16 -19.08 -0.29 6.23
N SER A 17 -19.07 0.48 7.32
CA SER A 17 -19.71 1.79 7.39
C SER A 17 -18.92 2.90 6.69
N SER A 18 -17.68 2.64 6.24
CA SER A 18 -16.82 3.65 5.63
C SER A 18 -17.41 4.22 4.35
N ARG A 19 -17.21 5.54 4.16
CA ARG A 19 -17.68 6.28 2.98
C ARG A 19 -16.52 6.97 2.29
N PHE A 20 -16.53 6.96 0.98
CA PHE A 20 -15.49 7.49 0.10
C PHE A 20 -16.11 8.42 -0.95
N GLY A 21 -15.34 9.40 -1.40
CA GLY A 21 -15.78 10.31 -2.47
C GLY A 21 -14.96 11.59 -2.52
N VAL A 22 -15.03 12.28 -3.66
CA VAL A 22 -14.37 13.57 -3.91
C VAL A 22 -15.41 14.54 -4.52
N PRO A 23 -16.32 15.11 -3.71
CA PRO A 23 -17.45 15.90 -4.23
C PRO A 23 -17.08 17.36 -4.57
N ILE A 24 -15.80 17.67 -4.79
CA ILE A 24 -15.28 19.04 -5.00
C ILE A 24 -15.83 19.74 -6.22
N LYS A 25 -16.30 18.99 -7.24
CA LYS A 25 -16.94 19.57 -8.42
C LYS A 25 -18.14 20.44 -8.07
N ARG A 26 -18.85 20.13 -6.99
CA ARG A 26 -20.02 20.91 -6.52
C ARG A 26 -19.63 22.30 -6.01
N LEU A 27 -18.35 22.50 -5.72
CA LEU A 27 -17.78 23.77 -5.27
C LEU A 27 -17.08 24.53 -6.42
N GLY A 28 -17.12 23.98 -7.65
CA GLY A 28 -16.37 24.54 -8.78
C GLY A 28 -14.84 24.43 -8.61
N LEU A 29 -14.37 23.52 -7.75
CA LEU A 29 -12.95 23.34 -7.47
C LEU A 29 -12.38 22.14 -8.22
N THR A 30 -11.14 22.26 -8.65
CA THR A 30 -10.34 21.15 -9.17
C THR A 30 -9.58 20.46 -8.02
N MET A 31 -9.34 19.17 -8.18
CA MET A 31 -8.37 18.46 -7.32
C MET A 31 -6.96 18.96 -7.60
N ALA A 32 -6.18 19.24 -6.55
CA ALA A 32 -4.79 19.63 -6.74
C ALA A 32 -4.01 18.53 -7.47
N ALA A 33 -3.14 18.89 -8.41
CA ALA A 33 -2.43 17.92 -9.25
C ALA A 33 -1.64 16.86 -8.46
N LYS A 34 -1.03 17.24 -7.32
CA LYS A 34 -0.33 16.30 -6.42
C LYS A 34 -1.28 15.30 -5.73
N GLU A 35 -2.50 15.72 -5.44
CA GLU A 35 -3.53 14.83 -4.86
C GLU A 35 -4.09 13.89 -5.92
N LEU A 36 -4.29 14.40 -7.14
CA LEU A 36 -4.69 13.60 -8.29
C LEU A 36 -3.65 12.53 -8.63
N GLU A 37 -2.36 12.87 -8.56
CA GLU A 37 -1.27 11.90 -8.72
C GLU A 37 -1.39 10.73 -7.73
N VAL A 38 -1.73 10.99 -6.47
CA VAL A 38 -1.96 9.94 -5.46
C VAL A 38 -3.18 9.08 -5.83
N LEU A 39 -4.28 9.71 -6.24
CA LEU A 39 -5.50 9.00 -6.63
C LEU A 39 -5.24 8.07 -7.84
N LEU A 40 -4.52 8.55 -8.85
CA LEU A 40 -4.13 7.77 -10.04
C LEU A 40 -3.21 6.60 -9.68
N LYS A 41 -2.29 6.76 -8.72
CA LYS A 41 -1.42 5.66 -8.25
C LYS A 41 -2.18 4.58 -7.49
N VAL A 42 -3.22 4.96 -6.76
CA VAL A 42 -4.02 4.04 -5.94
C VAL A 42 -5.07 3.30 -6.77
N THR A 43 -5.60 3.93 -7.80
CA THR A 43 -6.64 3.40 -8.69
C THR A 43 -6.08 3.22 -10.12
N ASN A 44 -6.77 3.75 -11.08
CA ASN A 44 -6.36 3.92 -12.47
C ASN A 44 -7.05 5.17 -13.04
N TYR A 45 -6.70 5.54 -14.27
CA TYR A 45 -7.23 6.73 -14.92
C TYR A 45 -8.78 6.75 -14.95
N THR A 46 -9.39 5.67 -15.44
CA THR A 46 -10.85 5.58 -15.60
C THR A 46 -11.57 5.72 -14.26
N THR A 47 -11.12 4.99 -13.25
CA THR A 47 -11.71 5.05 -11.91
C THR A 47 -11.50 6.42 -11.25
N ALA A 48 -10.34 7.04 -11.43
CA ALA A 48 -10.10 8.38 -10.92
C ALA A 48 -11.04 9.41 -11.57
N MET A 49 -11.22 9.33 -12.89
CA MET A 49 -12.16 10.22 -13.61
C MET A 49 -13.61 9.99 -13.20
N GLU A 50 -14.04 8.75 -13.04
CA GLU A 50 -15.38 8.44 -12.53
C GLU A 50 -15.63 9.08 -11.16
N ILE A 51 -14.69 8.92 -10.20
CA ILE A 51 -14.78 9.50 -8.85
C ILE A 51 -14.90 11.02 -8.92
N LEU A 52 -14.10 11.68 -9.76
CA LEU A 52 -14.06 13.14 -9.87
C LEU A 52 -15.26 13.70 -10.65
N PHE A 53 -15.62 13.07 -11.76
CA PHE A 53 -16.70 13.57 -12.63
C PHE A 53 -18.08 13.32 -12.03
N GLU A 54 -18.30 12.16 -11.43
CA GLU A 54 -19.57 11.90 -10.74
C GLU A 54 -19.65 12.67 -9.42
N GLY A 55 -18.53 12.78 -8.67
CA GLY A 55 -18.47 13.48 -7.38
C GLY A 55 -19.46 12.93 -6.35
N ARG A 56 -19.82 11.66 -6.46
CA ARG A 56 -20.72 10.99 -5.51
C ARG A 56 -19.94 10.39 -4.35
N VAL A 57 -20.66 10.12 -3.28
CA VAL A 57 -20.14 9.36 -2.14
C VAL A 57 -20.59 7.91 -2.28
N PHE A 58 -19.68 6.96 -2.09
CA PHE A 58 -19.92 5.53 -2.20
C PHE A 58 -19.41 4.76 -0.97
N GLY A 59 -19.83 3.51 -0.83
CA GLY A 59 -19.55 2.68 0.33
C GLY A 59 -18.24 1.91 0.23
N ALA A 60 -17.99 1.09 1.28
CA ALA A 60 -16.77 0.31 1.45
C ALA A 60 -16.58 -0.75 0.36
N ASP A 61 -17.66 -1.47 -0.02
CA ASP A 61 -17.59 -2.55 -1.01
C ASP A 61 -17.21 -1.99 -2.39
N GLU A 62 -17.79 -0.86 -2.78
CA GLU A 62 -17.41 -0.19 -4.02
C GLU A 62 -15.97 0.35 -3.96
N ALA A 63 -15.53 0.86 -2.81
CA ALA A 63 -14.15 1.28 -2.62
C ALA A 63 -13.16 0.10 -2.77
N PHE A 64 -13.55 -1.11 -2.35
CA PHE A 64 -12.79 -2.33 -2.57
C PHE A 64 -12.73 -2.70 -4.05
N GLN A 65 -13.86 -2.70 -4.75
CA GLN A 65 -13.91 -2.96 -6.20
C GLN A 65 -13.06 -1.97 -7.00
N LYS A 66 -13.05 -0.69 -6.58
CA LYS A 66 -12.23 0.39 -7.15
C LYS A 66 -10.76 0.37 -6.69
N ARG A 67 -10.34 -0.61 -5.89
CA ARG A 67 -8.98 -0.75 -5.34
C ARG A 67 -8.53 0.40 -4.43
N LEU A 68 -9.46 1.21 -3.94
CA LEU A 68 -9.17 2.26 -2.96
C LEU A 68 -8.79 1.69 -1.60
N VAL A 69 -9.27 0.49 -1.28
CA VAL A 69 -8.91 -0.26 -0.06
C VAL A 69 -8.55 -1.70 -0.41
N ASN A 70 -7.72 -2.31 0.44
CA ASN A 70 -7.26 -3.69 0.27
C ASN A 70 -8.19 -4.71 0.93
N ARG A 71 -8.89 -4.30 1.99
CA ARG A 71 -9.83 -5.15 2.73
C ARG A 71 -10.98 -4.32 3.30
N VAL A 72 -12.14 -4.97 3.39
CA VAL A 72 -13.31 -4.47 4.12
C VAL A 72 -13.66 -5.49 5.19
N VAL A 73 -13.81 -5.03 6.42
CA VAL A 73 -14.17 -5.86 7.57
C VAL A 73 -15.35 -5.23 8.34
N ASN A 74 -15.90 -5.89 9.35
CA ASN A 74 -16.87 -5.22 10.21
C ASN A 74 -16.19 -4.08 10.97
N ASP A 75 -16.92 -3.02 11.29
CA ASP A 75 -16.34 -1.82 11.90
C ASP A 75 -15.57 -2.10 13.20
N LYS A 76 -16.11 -2.99 14.03
CA LYS A 76 -15.48 -3.44 15.29
C LYS A 76 -14.18 -4.24 15.10
N ASP A 77 -13.96 -4.80 13.92
CA ASP A 77 -12.84 -5.69 13.64
C ASP A 77 -11.68 -4.96 12.94
N VAL A 78 -11.84 -3.67 12.57
CA VAL A 78 -10.84 -2.90 11.81
C VAL A 78 -9.50 -2.86 12.53
N GLU A 79 -9.49 -2.50 13.80
CA GLU A 79 -8.26 -2.40 14.58
C GLU A 79 -7.55 -3.75 14.68
N LYS A 80 -8.28 -4.82 15.01
CA LYS A 80 -7.76 -6.18 15.07
C LYS A 80 -7.12 -6.62 13.75
N GLU A 81 -7.79 -6.35 12.63
CA GLU A 81 -7.27 -6.74 11.30
C GLU A 81 -6.04 -5.92 10.91
N VAL A 82 -5.98 -4.64 11.29
CA VAL A 82 -4.80 -3.79 11.09
C VAL A 82 -3.60 -4.31 11.87
N TYR A 83 -3.76 -4.63 13.16
CA TYR A 83 -2.68 -5.17 13.99
C TYR A 83 -2.23 -6.55 13.50
N LYS A 84 -3.15 -7.43 13.11
CA LYS A 84 -2.82 -8.71 12.48
C LYS A 84 -1.96 -8.52 11.22
N SER A 85 -2.30 -7.54 10.39
CA SER A 85 -1.52 -7.21 9.20
C SER A 85 -0.12 -6.69 9.57
N ALA A 86 -0.02 -5.85 10.61
CA ALA A 86 1.25 -5.34 11.10
C ALA A 86 2.15 -6.45 11.68
N GLU A 87 1.58 -7.39 12.42
CA GLU A 87 2.29 -8.56 12.94
C GLU A 87 2.88 -9.41 11.82
N LEU A 88 2.11 -9.70 10.76
CA LEU A 88 2.60 -10.41 9.58
C LEU A 88 3.77 -9.67 8.90
N ILE A 89 3.73 -8.34 8.83
CA ILE A 89 4.83 -7.54 8.29
C ILE A 89 6.07 -7.65 9.20
N CYS A 90 5.87 -7.62 10.52
CA CYS A 90 6.96 -7.73 11.49
C CYS A 90 7.62 -9.11 11.52
N GLU A 91 6.97 -10.16 11.01
CA GLU A 91 7.58 -11.49 10.85
C GLU A 91 8.67 -11.54 9.77
N GLY A 92 8.68 -10.58 8.85
CA GLY A 92 9.66 -10.47 7.77
C GLY A 92 10.92 -9.70 8.15
N ALA A 93 11.98 -9.86 7.34
CA ALA A 93 13.21 -9.10 7.49
C ALA A 93 12.97 -7.60 7.23
N PRO A 94 13.26 -6.70 8.19
CA PRO A 94 12.89 -5.28 8.07
C PRO A 94 13.57 -4.56 6.90
N LYS A 95 14.82 -4.90 6.57
CA LYS A 95 15.53 -4.35 5.40
C LYS A 95 14.82 -4.72 4.10
N VAL A 96 14.39 -5.97 3.97
CA VAL A 96 13.71 -6.48 2.78
C VAL A 96 12.39 -5.74 2.55
N ALA A 97 11.59 -5.53 3.59
CA ALA A 97 10.34 -4.76 3.49
C ALA A 97 10.60 -3.32 3.00
N ARG A 98 11.62 -2.64 3.54
CA ARG A 98 12.03 -1.30 3.10
C ARG A 98 12.52 -1.28 1.65
N TRP A 99 13.31 -2.26 1.24
CA TRP A 99 13.82 -2.37 -0.14
C TRP A 99 12.70 -2.65 -1.13
N HIS A 100 11.77 -3.57 -0.84
CA HIS A 100 10.60 -3.79 -1.70
C HIS A 100 9.82 -2.48 -1.93
N LYS A 101 9.57 -1.71 -0.87
CA LYS A 101 8.91 -0.39 -1.00
C LYS A 101 9.72 0.59 -1.84
N GLN A 102 11.05 0.63 -1.67
CA GLN A 102 11.94 1.46 -2.45
C GLN A 102 11.97 1.05 -3.92
N PHE A 103 12.03 -0.26 -4.21
CA PHE A 103 12.02 -0.80 -5.56
C PHE A 103 10.71 -0.47 -6.29
N ALA A 104 9.58 -0.77 -5.65
CA ALA A 104 8.27 -0.47 -6.21
C ALA A 104 8.12 1.03 -6.55
N ARG A 105 8.49 1.93 -5.62
CA ARG A 105 8.43 3.37 -5.85
C ARG A 105 9.35 3.82 -6.99
N ASN A 106 10.55 3.24 -7.09
CA ASN A 106 11.49 3.57 -8.15
C ASN A 106 10.97 3.13 -9.53
N ILE A 107 10.43 1.91 -9.62
CA ILE A 107 9.85 1.37 -10.85
C ILE A 107 8.66 2.22 -11.29
N LEU A 108 7.75 2.54 -10.38
CA LEU A 108 6.59 3.39 -10.67
C LEU A 108 7.00 4.80 -11.15
N LYS A 109 8.07 5.36 -10.56
CA LYS A 109 8.57 6.70 -10.95
C LYS A 109 9.24 6.71 -12.33
N ASN A 110 10.02 5.67 -12.65
CA ASN A 110 10.86 5.64 -13.83
C ASN A 110 10.27 4.79 -14.99
N GLY A 111 9.16 4.09 -14.75
CA GLY A 111 8.54 3.17 -15.73
C GLY A 111 9.36 1.91 -16.02
N LYS A 112 10.54 1.76 -15.42
CA LYS A 112 11.46 0.63 -15.64
C LYS A 112 12.36 0.39 -14.42
N VAL A 113 12.94 -0.80 -14.36
CA VAL A 113 14.01 -1.12 -13.39
C VAL A 113 15.28 -0.39 -13.79
N THR A 114 15.84 0.40 -12.89
CA THR A 114 17.15 1.04 -13.07
C THR A 114 18.27 0.09 -12.61
N GLU A 115 19.47 0.23 -13.20
CA GLU A 115 20.64 -0.57 -12.80
C GLU A 115 20.94 -0.47 -11.30
N LYS A 116 20.83 0.73 -10.74
CA LYS A 116 20.96 0.96 -9.29
C LYS A 116 20.01 0.11 -8.45
N ILE A 117 18.74 0.01 -8.85
CA ILE A 117 17.73 -0.78 -8.16
C ILE A 117 17.97 -2.28 -8.35
N ASN A 118 18.35 -2.70 -9.56
CA ASN A 118 18.71 -4.07 -9.85
C ASN A 118 19.87 -4.54 -8.96
N ASN A 119 20.96 -3.77 -8.90
CA ASN A 119 22.13 -4.09 -8.08
C ASN A 119 21.83 -4.07 -6.57
N LEU A 120 20.93 -3.16 -6.12
CA LEU A 120 20.49 -3.13 -4.73
C LEU A 120 19.69 -4.39 -4.37
N GLY A 121 18.97 -4.99 -5.31
CA GLY A 121 18.21 -6.23 -5.10
C GLY A 121 19.10 -7.40 -4.67
N TYR A 122 20.32 -7.49 -5.20
CA TYR A 122 21.27 -8.56 -4.85
C TYR A 122 21.93 -8.38 -3.48
N LYS A 123 21.94 -7.16 -2.92
CA LYS A 123 22.53 -6.89 -1.59
C LYS A 123 21.82 -7.61 -0.43
N CYS A 124 20.62 -8.15 -0.66
CA CYS A 124 19.94 -8.94 0.37
C CYS A 124 20.72 -10.20 0.74
N TYR A 125 21.47 -10.80 -0.20
CA TYR A 125 22.28 -12.01 0.03
C TYR A 125 23.44 -11.76 1.00
N ASP A 126 23.93 -10.52 1.11
CA ASP A 126 25.02 -10.14 2.00
C ASP A 126 24.57 -9.89 3.44
N THR A 127 23.25 -9.88 3.68
CA THR A 127 22.71 -9.56 5.00
C THR A 127 22.74 -10.75 5.96
N GLN A 128 22.86 -10.45 7.25
CA GLN A 128 22.72 -11.46 8.29
C GLN A 128 21.29 -12.03 8.31
N ASP A 129 20.28 -11.19 8.01
CA ASP A 129 18.88 -11.61 7.96
C ASP A 129 18.64 -12.65 6.86
N PHE A 130 19.32 -12.55 5.71
CA PHE A 130 19.27 -13.59 4.69
C PHE A 130 19.79 -14.93 5.21
N LYS A 131 20.95 -14.93 5.88
CA LYS A 131 21.55 -16.15 6.48
C LYS A 131 20.61 -16.77 7.52
N ILE A 132 20.02 -15.94 8.39
CA ILE A 132 19.04 -16.39 9.39
C ILE A 132 17.81 -17.01 8.70
N GLY A 133 17.25 -16.33 7.70
CA GLY A 133 16.08 -16.81 6.96
C GLY A 133 16.36 -18.14 6.26
N TYR A 134 17.50 -18.26 5.57
CA TYR A 134 17.93 -19.47 4.87
C TYR A 134 18.09 -20.66 5.83
N GLN A 135 18.81 -20.48 6.94
CA GLN A 135 18.98 -21.54 7.95
C GLN A 135 17.65 -21.94 8.61
N SER A 136 16.82 -20.95 8.93
CA SER A 136 15.50 -21.22 9.51
C SER A 136 14.60 -22.00 8.54
N PHE A 137 14.66 -21.72 7.24
CA PHE A 137 13.95 -22.45 6.23
C PHE A 137 14.40 -23.92 6.16
N LEU A 138 15.70 -24.17 6.12
CA LEU A 138 16.27 -25.53 6.12
C LEU A 138 15.85 -26.33 7.37
N ASN A 139 15.89 -25.67 8.52
CA ASN A 139 15.59 -26.28 9.82
C ASN A 139 14.08 -26.31 10.14
N LYS A 140 13.22 -25.82 9.23
CA LYS A 140 11.76 -25.69 9.43
C LYS A 140 11.39 -24.95 10.74
N THR A 141 12.15 -23.90 11.08
CA THR A 141 11.94 -23.06 12.26
C THR A 141 11.52 -21.65 11.88
N LYS A 142 10.88 -20.92 12.81
CA LYS A 142 10.52 -19.52 12.60
C LYS A 142 11.78 -18.62 12.73
N PRO A 143 12.12 -17.79 11.73
CA PRO A 143 13.29 -16.92 11.79
C PRO A 143 13.11 -15.79 12.82
N LYS A 144 14.21 -15.36 13.43
CA LYS A 144 14.27 -14.17 14.29
C LYS A 144 15.25 -13.18 13.68
N PHE A 145 14.73 -12.27 12.86
CA PHE A 145 15.53 -11.28 12.15
C PHE A 145 16.11 -10.21 13.07
N LYS A 146 17.30 -9.71 12.73
CA LYS A 146 18.07 -8.74 13.53
C LYS A 146 18.20 -7.37 12.87
N ASN A 147 17.68 -7.19 11.65
CA ASN A 147 17.80 -5.95 10.87
C ASN A 147 19.27 -5.57 10.53
N LYS A 148 20.12 -6.55 10.28
CA LYS A 148 21.56 -6.39 10.01
C LYS A 148 21.94 -6.99 8.66
#